data_3dd38a692f719eda6fa69cb84461bcf4
#
_entry.id   3dd38a692f719eda6fa69cb84461bcf4
#
_cell.length_a   1.000
_cell.length_b   1.000
_cell.length_c   1.000
_cell.angle_alpha   90.00
_cell.angle_beta   90.00
_cell.angle_gamma   90.00
#
_symmetry.space_group_name_H-M   'P 1'
#
loop_
_entity.id
_entity.type
_entity.pdbx_description
1 polymer ?
#
loop_
_entity_poly.entity_id
_entity_poly.type
_entity_poly.pdbx_seq_one_letter_code
_entity_poly.pdbx_strand_id
1 'polypeptide(L)'
;MTIYDISEKAGVSIATVSRVLNGNANVKPKTKKKVMDVIEEYGYTPNAFARGLGLNTMNTIGILCADSSDLYLAKAVYYIEQLLRENGYNSILCCTGYDTATKKSSMELLLSKRVDSVIMVGSNFISDISEENQ
;
A
#
# COMPACT_ATOMS: atom_id res chain seq x y z
N MET A 1 14.35 -4.00 -15.75
CA MET A 1 14.07 -5.43 -15.73
C MET A 1 12.60 -5.66 -15.43
N THR A 2 11.96 -6.52 -16.17
CA THR A 2 10.54 -6.83 -16.07
C THR A 2 10.33 -8.28 -15.64
N ILE A 3 9.07 -8.64 -15.33
CA ILE A 3 8.69 -10.02 -15.02
C ILE A 3 9.00 -10.97 -16.20
N TYR A 4 8.98 -10.47 -17.44
CA TYR A 4 9.35 -11.23 -18.64
C TYR A 4 10.82 -11.61 -18.62
N ASP A 5 11.68 -10.67 -18.23
CA ASP A 5 13.13 -10.92 -18.12
C ASP A 5 13.43 -11.98 -17.05
N ILE A 6 12.72 -11.93 -15.92
CA ILE A 6 12.85 -12.94 -14.86
C ILE A 6 12.43 -14.32 -15.35
N SER A 7 11.30 -14.38 -16.05
CA SER A 7 10.78 -15.62 -16.66
C SER A 7 11.81 -16.25 -17.59
N GLU A 8 12.37 -15.48 -18.49
CA GLU A 8 13.38 -15.94 -19.44
C GLU A 8 14.65 -16.43 -18.75
N LYS A 9 15.19 -15.66 -17.81
CA LYS A 9 16.42 -16.01 -17.09
C LYS A 9 16.27 -17.20 -16.16
N ALA A 10 15.12 -17.35 -15.53
CA ALA A 10 14.82 -18.50 -14.65
C ALA A 10 14.37 -19.75 -15.43
N GLY A 11 14.05 -19.61 -16.71
CA GLY A 11 13.56 -20.73 -17.55
C GLY A 11 12.20 -21.25 -17.12
N VAL A 12 11.32 -20.39 -16.64
CA VAL A 12 9.96 -20.73 -16.19
C VAL A 12 8.93 -19.79 -16.84
N SER A 13 7.65 -20.14 -16.77
CA SER A 13 6.59 -19.28 -17.31
C SER A 13 6.38 -18.02 -16.47
N ILE A 14 5.83 -16.98 -17.09
CA ILE A 14 5.44 -15.74 -16.41
C ILE A 14 4.47 -16.04 -15.26
N ALA A 15 3.52 -16.96 -15.47
CA ALA A 15 2.59 -17.38 -14.45
C ALA A 15 3.31 -17.98 -13.23
N THR A 16 4.36 -18.76 -13.45
CA THR A 16 5.18 -19.32 -12.36
C THR A 16 5.92 -18.23 -11.60
N VAL A 17 6.52 -17.27 -12.28
CA VAL A 17 7.16 -16.11 -11.63
C VAL A 17 6.14 -15.35 -10.76
N SER A 18 4.96 -15.09 -11.29
CA SER A 18 3.88 -14.41 -10.57
C SER A 18 3.48 -15.17 -9.30
N ARG A 19 3.35 -16.50 -9.38
CA ARG A 19 3.02 -17.32 -8.21
C ARG A 19 4.11 -17.26 -7.15
N VAL A 20 5.38 -17.29 -7.53
CA VAL A 20 6.50 -17.15 -6.60
C VAL A 20 6.47 -15.80 -5.90
N LEU A 21 6.27 -14.72 -6.66
CA LEU A 21 6.21 -13.35 -6.13
C LEU A 21 5.03 -13.14 -5.17
N ASN A 22 3.92 -13.83 -5.41
CA ASN A 22 2.72 -13.75 -4.57
C ASN A 22 2.74 -14.72 -3.38
N GLY A 23 3.82 -15.46 -3.19
CA GLY A 23 3.95 -16.40 -2.08
C GLY A 23 3.05 -17.63 -2.18
N ASN A 24 2.69 -18.04 -3.39
CA ASN A 24 1.82 -19.19 -3.62
C ASN A 24 2.52 -20.50 -3.21
N ALA A 25 1.88 -21.25 -2.31
CA ALA A 25 2.42 -22.51 -1.77
C ALA A 25 2.51 -23.66 -2.81
N ASN A 26 1.84 -23.54 -3.95
CA ASN A 26 1.80 -24.59 -4.99
C ASN A 26 3.03 -24.60 -5.91
N VAL A 27 4.03 -23.77 -5.62
CA VAL A 27 5.29 -23.75 -6.38
C VAL A 27 6.29 -24.70 -5.72
N LYS A 28 6.90 -25.59 -6.52
CA LYS A 28 7.93 -26.50 -6.03
C LYS A 28 9.12 -25.72 -5.45
N PRO A 29 9.72 -26.16 -4.32
CA PRO A 29 10.84 -25.46 -3.70
C PRO A 29 12.02 -25.21 -4.65
N LYS A 30 12.32 -26.13 -5.54
CA LYS A 30 13.38 -26.00 -6.54
C LYS A 30 13.09 -24.88 -7.55
N THR A 31 11.85 -24.78 -8.00
CA THR A 31 11.39 -23.73 -8.92
C THR A 31 11.40 -22.36 -8.23
N LYS A 32 10.90 -22.30 -7.00
CA LYS A 32 10.91 -21.08 -6.18
C LYS A 32 12.34 -20.56 -6.01
N LYS A 33 13.28 -21.44 -5.69
CA LYS A 33 14.69 -21.09 -5.54
C LYS A 33 15.27 -20.49 -6.83
N LYS A 34 15.03 -21.10 -7.98
CA LYS A 34 15.48 -20.59 -9.29
C LYS A 34 15.01 -19.15 -9.54
N VAL A 35 13.74 -18.89 -9.29
CA VAL A 35 13.15 -17.55 -9.49
C VAL A 35 13.73 -16.56 -8.49
N MET A 36 13.82 -16.93 -7.22
CA MET A 36 14.38 -16.04 -6.19
C MET A 36 15.84 -15.71 -6.41
N ASP A 37 16.64 -16.67 -6.86
CA ASP A 37 18.06 -16.46 -7.20
C ASP A 37 18.22 -15.44 -8.33
N VAL A 38 17.38 -15.49 -9.36
CA VAL A 38 17.37 -14.51 -10.45
C VAL A 38 16.95 -13.12 -9.95
N ILE A 39 15.92 -13.05 -9.13
CA ILE A 39 15.44 -11.79 -8.54
C ILE A 39 16.55 -11.13 -7.72
N GLU A 40 17.26 -11.88 -6.90
CA GLU A 40 18.34 -11.39 -6.07
C GLU A 40 19.55 -10.95 -6.91
N GLU A 41 19.96 -11.77 -7.89
CA GLU A 41 21.10 -11.48 -8.76
C GLU A 41 20.95 -10.18 -9.54
N TYR A 42 19.74 -9.92 -10.07
CA TYR A 42 19.45 -8.74 -10.91
C TYR A 42 18.84 -7.59 -10.14
N GLY A 43 18.61 -7.72 -8.83
CA GLY A 43 18.04 -6.66 -8.01
C GLY A 43 16.62 -6.27 -8.42
N TYR A 44 15.83 -7.20 -8.92
CA TYR A 44 14.46 -6.94 -9.35
C TYR A 44 13.54 -6.64 -8.17
N THR A 45 12.84 -5.52 -8.23
CA THR A 45 11.81 -5.17 -7.26
C THR A 45 10.42 -5.38 -7.87
N PRO A 46 9.59 -6.27 -7.31
CA PRO A 46 8.22 -6.48 -7.80
C PRO A 46 7.40 -5.19 -7.78
N ASN A 47 6.58 -5.02 -8.81
CA ASN A 47 5.64 -3.90 -8.83
C ASN A 47 4.50 -4.16 -7.84
N ALA A 48 4.52 -3.44 -6.71
CA ALA A 48 3.51 -3.57 -5.66
C ALA A 48 2.08 -3.28 -6.17
N PHE A 49 1.94 -2.40 -7.14
CA PHE A 49 0.66 -2.05 -7.75
C PHE A 49 0.07 -3.23 -8.54
N ALA A 50 0.86 -3.83 -9.42
CA ALA A 50 0.45 -4.98 -10.21
C ALA A 50 0.12 -6.18 -9.30
N ARG A 51 0.94 -6.39 -8.27
CA ARG A 51 0.71 -7.43 -7.25
C ARG A 51 -0.60 -7.19 -6.51
N GLY A 52 -0.86 -5.96 -6.07
CA GLY A 52 -2.09 -5.59 -5.35
C GLY A 52 -3.35 -5.80 -6.19
N LEU A 53 -3.30 -5.50 -7.48
CA LEU A 53 -4.40 -5.77 -8.40
C LEU A 53 -4.73 -7.27 -8.49
N GLY A 54 -3.70 -8.13 -8.54
CA GLY A 54 -3.87 -9.58 -8.58
C GLY A 54 -4.43 -10.17 -7.29
N LEU A 55 -4.06 -9.60 -6.13
CA LEU A 55 -4.49 -10.04 -4.80
C LEU A 55 -5.74 -9.31 -4.29
N ASN A 56 -6.22 -8.31 -5.02
CA ASN A 56 -7.31 -7.42 -4.62
C ASN A 56 -7.07 -6.71 -3.27
N THR A 57 -5.80 -6.46 -2.94
CA THR A 57 -5.39 -5.69 -1.76
C THR A 57 -4.03 -5.04 -2.01
N MET A 58 -3.86 -3.81 -1.58
CA MET A 58 -2.59 -3.08 -1.65
C MET A 58 -1.80 -3.16 -0.35
N ASN A 59 -2.39 -3.68 0.73
CA ASN A 59 -1.86 -3.63 2.10
C ASN A 59 -1.40 -2.22 2.47
N THR A 60 -2.17 -1.24 2.05
CA THR A 60 -1.86 0.18 2.25
C THR A 60 -3.08 0.89 2.83
N ILE A 61 -2.86 1.62 3.90
CA ILE A 61 -3.88 2.40 4.61
C ILE A 61 -3.58 3.87 4.40
N GLY A 62 -4.60 4.63 4.02
CA GLY A 62 -4.51 6.10 3.97
C GLY A 62 -4.71 6.70 5.36
N ILE A 63 -3.94 7.71 5.71
CA ILE A 63 -4.09 8.47 6.95
C ILE A 63 -4.35 9.93 6.58
N LEU A 64 -5.49 10.46 6.98
CA LEU A 64 -5.81 11.87 6.87
C LEU A 64 -5.61 12.56 8.22
N CYS A 65 -4.85 13.64 8.21
CA CYS A 65 -4.55 14.47 9.37
C CYS A 65 -4.58 15.93 8.94
N ALA A 66 -5.13 16.81 9.76
CA ALA A 66 -5.20 18.22 9.40
C ALA A 66 -3.82 18.87 9.35
N ASP A 67 -3.00 18.63 10.36
CA ASP A 67 -1.71 19.27 10.53
C ASP A 67 -0.73 18.33 11.25
N SER A 68 0.28 17.85 10.52
CA SER A 68 1.30 16.96 11.06
C SER A 68 2.32 17.67 11.97
N SER A 69 2.29 19.00 12.03
CA SER A 69 3.11 19.77 12.95
C SER A 69 2.46 19.93 14.35
N ASP A 70 1.16 19.66 14.47
CA ASP A 70 0.49 19.59 15.77
C ASP A 70 1.02 18.39 16.56
N LEU A 71 1.53 18.62 17.76
CA LEU A 71 2.21 17.58 18.54
C LEU A 71 1.30 16.41 18.92
N TYR A 72 0.02 16.68 19.17
CA TYR A 72 -0.94 15.64 19.50
C TYR A 72 -1.25 14.77 18.27
N LEU A 73 -1.56 15.41 17.16
CA LEU A 73 -1.85 14.72 15.90
C LEU A 73 -0.62 13.97 15.35
N ALA A 74 0.55 14.58 15.42
CA ALA A 74 1.80 13.98 15.02
C ALA A 74 2.10 12.69 15.80
N LYS A 75 1.87 12.71 17.10
CA LYS A 75 2.07 11.56 17.98
C LYS A 75 1.09 10.43 17.67
N ALA A 76 -0.18 10.77 17.43
CA ALA A 76 -1.19 9.81 17.03
C ALA A 76 -0.84 9.13 15.69
N VAL A 77 -0.44 9.91 14.69
CA VAL A 77 -0.01 9.40 13.38
C VAL A 77 1.20 8.48 13.52
N TYR A 78 2.18 8.86 14.33
CA TYR A 78 3.37 8.03 14.59
C TYR A 78 2.99 6.64 15.12
N TYR A 79 2.15 6.57 16.13
CA TYR A 79 1.73 5.28 16.70
C TYR A 79 0.86 4.46 15.75
N ILE A 80 -0.03 5.10 15.00
CA ILE A 80 -0.86 4.42 14.00
C ILE A 80 0.03 3.81 12.91
N GLU A 81 0.96 4.57 12.38
CA GLU A 81 1.89 4.10 11.34
C GLU A 81 2.73 2.93 11.85
N GLN A 82 3.24 3.01 13.07
CA GLN A 82 4.03 1.94 13.68
C GLN A 82 3.24 0.65 13.79
N LEU A 83 2.00 0.70 14.31
CA LEU A 83 1.14 -0.47 14.43
C LEU A 83 0.77 -1.07 13.08
N LEU A 84 0.50 -0.23 12.08
CA LEU A 84 0.23 -0.69 10.72
C LEU A 84 1.42 -1.44 10.15
N ARG A 85 2.62 -0.88 10.27
CA ARG A 85 3.85 -1.48 9.77
C ARG A 85 4.16 -2.81 10.46
N GLU A 86 3.97 -2.91 11.77
CA GLU A 86 4.15 -4.15 12.53
C GLU A 86 3.18 -5.26 12.08
N ASN A 87 2.04 -4.89 11.52
CA ASN A 87 1.03 -5.82 11.01
C ASN A 87 1.07 -5.99 9.49
N GLY A 88 2.14 -5.56 8.82
CA GLY A 88 2.35 -5.78 7.40
C GLY A 88 1.66 -4.77 6.48
N TYR A 89 1.22 -3.62 7.01
CA TYR A 89 0.61 -2.55 6.23
C TYR A 89 1.55 -1.38 6.01
N ASN A 90 1.50 -0.80 4.83
CA ASN A 90 2.08 0.49 4.54
C ASN A 90 1.04 1.59 4.77
N SER A 91 1.49 2.83 4.88
CA SER A 91 0.59 3.97 5.03
C SER A 91 0.96 5.11 4.09
N ILE A 92 -0.05 5.86 3.68
CA ILE A 92 0.11 7.12 2.94
C ILE A 92 -0.55 8.21 3.78
N LEU A 93 0.25 9.19 4.19
CA LEU A 93 -0.21 10.34 4.97
C LEU A 93 -0.57 11.49 4.04
N CYS A 94 -1.77 12.06 4.22
CA CYS A 94 -2.16 13.33 3.64
C CYS A 94 -2.48 14.33 4.75
N CYS A 95 -1.83 15.47 4.72
CA CYS A 95 -2.13 16.60 5.60
C CYS A 95 -3.13 17.53 4.89
N THR A 96 -4.35 17.60 5.41
CA THR A 96 -5.47 18.22 4.71
C THR A 96 -5.66 19.71 5.02
N GLY A 97 -5.02 20.22 6.08
CA GLY A 97 -5.45 21.50 6.66
C GLY A 97 -6.88 21.38 7.21
N TYR A 98 -7.54 22.54 7.37
CA TYR A 98 -8.89 22.60 7.95
C TYR A 98 -9.97 22.95 6.92
N ASP A 99 -9.61 23.08 5.68
CA ASP A 99 -10.45 23.46 4.57
C ASP A 99 -11.12 22.21 3.94
N THR A 100 -12.45 22.30 3.73
CA THR A 100 -13.25 21.16 3.23
C THR A 100 -12.85 20.71 1.83
N ALA A 101 -12.48 21.65 0.95
CA ALA A 101 -12.07 21.30 -0.41
C ALA A 101 -10.78 20.48 -0.43
N THR A 102 -9.81 20.82 0.43
CA THR A 102 -8.56 20.06 0.56
C THR A 102 -8.79 18.69 1.20
N LYS A 103 -9.69 18.58 2.18
CA LYS A 103 -10.08 17.28 2.75
C LYS A 103 -10.66 16.36 1.68
N LYS A 104 -11.57 16.88 0.86
CA LYS A 104 -12.20 16.13 -0.23
C LYS A 104 -11.18 15.67 -1.27
N SER A 105 -10.32 16.58 -1.75
CA SER A 105 -9.30 16.24 -2.75
C SER A 105 -8.26 15.25 -2.21
N SER A 106 -7.92 15.32 -0.94
CA SER A 106 -7.02 14.37 -0.28
C SER A 106 -7.65 12.97 -0.19
N MET A 107 -8.94 12.88 0.13
CA MET A 107 -9.67 11.61 0.13
C MET A 107 -9.71 11.01 -1.28
N GLU A 108 -10.04 11.79 -2.28
CA GLU A 108 -10.04 11.36 -3.68
C GLU A 108 -8.67 10.87 -4.14
N LEU A 109 -7.60 11.54 -3.72
CA LEU A 109 -6.24 11.12 -3.99
C LEU A 109 -5.93 9.73 -3.40
N LEU A 110 -6.27 9.52 -2.13
CA LEU A 110 -6.08 8.22 -1.46
C LEU A 110 -6.87 7.11 -2.14
N LEU A 111 -8.11 7.38 -2.50
CA LEU A 111 -8.95 6.41 -3.24
C LEU A 111 -8.34 6.09 -4.61
N SER A 112 -7.76 7.08 -5.30
CA SER A 112 -7.07 6.86 -6.57
C SER A 112 -5.80 6.02 -6.43
N LYS A 113 -5.17 6.03 -5.27
CA LYS A 113 -4.03 5.18 -4.91
C LYS A 113 -4.44 3.76 -4.50
N ARG A 114 -5.74 3.48 -4.49
CA ARG A 114 -6.31 2.16 -4.15
C ARG A 114 -5.93 1.69 -2.76
N VAL A 115 -5.94 2.60 -1.78
CA VAL A 115 -5.76 2.22 -0.38
C VAL A 115 -6.90 1.30 0.07
N ASP A 116 -6.61 0.35 0.95
CA ASP A 116 -7.59 -0.62 1.43
C ASP A 116 -8.59 0.03 2.41
N SER A 117 -8.15 1.06 3.13
CA SER A 117 -8.96 1.82 4.08
C SER A 117 -8.34 3.18 4.36
N VAL A 118 -9.10 4.07 4.98
CA VAL A 118 -8.63 5.39 5.39
C VAL A 118 -8.91 5.60 6.87
N ILE A 119 -7.92 6.08 7.60
CA ILE A 119 -8.02 6.50 8.99
C ILE A 119 -7.97 8.02 9.04
N MET A 120 -8.99 8.64 9.62
CA MET A 120 -9.05 10.09 9.84
C MET A 120 -8.64 10.40 11.28
N VAL A 121 -7.61 11.20 11.44
CA VAL A 121 -7.04 11.56 12.75
C VAL A 121 -7.38 13.00 13.09
N GLY A 122 -8.19 13.18 14.11
CA GLY A 122 -8.61 14.48 14.62
C GLY A 122 -10.12 14.67 14.56
N SER A 123 -10.63 15.59 15.38
CA SER A 123 -12.06 15.89 15.49
C SER A 123 -12.61 16.78 14.37
N ASN A 124 -11.74 17.40 13.59
CA ASN A 124 -12.11 18.32 12.52
C ASN A 124 -12.80 17.64 11.31
N PHE A 125 -12.85 16.32 11.27
CA PHE A 125 -13.58 15.56 10.25
C PHE A 125 -15.02 15.25 10.64
N ILE A 126 -15.40 15.42 11.90
CA ILE A 126 -16.73 15.07 12.41
C ILE A 126 -17.82 15.99 11.83
N SER A 127 -17.54 17.27 11.66
CA SER A 127 -18.49 18.24 11.11
C SER A 127 -18.86 17.95 9.65
N ASP A 128 -17.95 17.39 8.89
CA ASP A 128 -18.17 17.08 7.47
C ASP A 128 -19.18 15.94 7.27
N ILE A 129 -19.23 15.02 8.23
CA ILE A 129 -20.17 13.88 8.21
C ILE A 129 -21.61 14.33 8.54
N SER A 130 -21.78 15.38 9.36
CA SER A 130 -23.10 15.88 9.76
C SER A 130 -23.77 16.73 8.68
N GLU A 131 -23.00 17.36 7.80
CA GLU A 131 -23.54 18.19 6.71
C GLU A 131 -24.02 17.36 5.51
N GLU A 132 -23.48 16.17 5.27
CA GLU A 132 -23.90 15.28 4.19
C GLU A 132 -25.22 14.51 4.51
N ASN A 133 -25.67 14.51 5.76
CA ASN A 133 -26.87 13.83 6.21
C ASN A 133 -28.10 14.75 6.40
N GLN A 134 -28.02 16.01 5.95
CA GLN A 134 -29.16 16.95 5.89
C GLN A 134 -29.57 17.17 4.44
#